data_f75e800a52eb105232daa7748a19fc4c
#
_entry.id   f75e800a52eb105232daa7748a19fc4c
#
_cell.length_a   1.000
_cell.length_b   1.000
_cell.length_c   1.000
_cell.angle_alpha   90.00
_cell.angle_beta   90.00
_cell.angle_gamma   90.00
#
_symmetry.space_group_name_H-M   'P 1'
#
loop_
_entity.id
_entity.type
_entity.pdbx_description
1 polymer ?
#
loop_
_entity_poly.entity_id
_entity_poly.type
_entity_poly.pdbx_seq_one_letter_code
_entity_poly.pdbx_strand_id
1 'polypeptide(L)'
;MGITRRNALKTGAAASALPLVHIRSAGAAGKVSIGFWDHWVPDGNAIMQKQCNAWAEKNKVELRTDFITSNGMKLSMTGAAESQAKTGHDALTFFNWDVHNYADALEPIDDVVGRLTAKYGAVNESCSYLAKVKGHWVAVPTSSGTQTKPPCARISWFKQHGLDLQAMYPAKPGHTALQDGWTWDAFLKYAELAQKDDLTFGLGMGSGGNTDATDLHGALFKAFGATLIDGEGNAQLQSEAVHQVLEFAQKLVQFYPANAVSYDDASNNRALISGKTALICNPPSAWAVARRDARPVAADCWTFSAPKGPKGRFMPTLSYFWGVYSFSKNKTPAKELIEYLMQREQVEARCNVVEGYDLPPYAGMLDFKVWENVEPPLGTVYNYPIRPWHDAQPSLTAAEASPDVAVQIYNRAIHNQMLARLRQGQTIPQVISWTQNELEGFTR
;
A
#
# COMPACT_ATOMS: atom_id res chain seq x y z
N MET A 1 -20.94 35.68 20.24
CA MET A 1 -19.47 35.99 20.19
C MET A 1 -18.85 35.25 19.02
N GLY A 2 -18.49 35.96 17.96
CA GLY A 2 -17.99 35.33 16.74
C GLY A 2 -16.51 34.92 16.90
N ILE A 3 -16.23 33.67 16.54
CA ILE A 3 -14.87 33.14 16.50
C ILE A 3 -14.19 33.76 15.26
N THR A 4 -13.18 34.60 15.45
CA THR A 4 -12.43 35.20 14.35
C THR A 4 -11.47 34.18 13.70
N ARG A 5 -11.28 34.27 12.37
CA ARG A 5 -10.37 33.41 11.59
C ARG A 5 -8.94 33.28 12.20
N ARG A 6 -8.51 34.26 12.99
CA ARG A 6 -7.21 34.27 13.66
C ARG A 6 -7.13 33.33 14.87
N ASN A 7 -8.27 32.98 15.49
CA ASN A 7 -8.33 32.03 16.61
C ASN A 7 -8.49 30.58 16.12
N ALA A 8 -9.07 30.37 14.94
CA ALA A 8 -9.14 29.05 14.32
C ALA A 8 -7.77 28.53 13.85
N LEU A 9 -6.86 29.44 13.48
CA LEU A 9 -5.48 29.08 13.09
C LEU A 9 -4.56 28.76 14.27
N LYS A 10 -4.93 29.16 15.50
CA LYS A 10 -4.14 28.84 16.70
C LYS A 10 -4.48 27.48 17.32
N THR A 11 -5.63 26.92 17.02
CA THR A 11 -6.05 25.58 17.48
C THR A 11 -5.72 24.46 16.49
N GLY A 12 -5.31 24.80 15.26
CA GLY A 12 -4.90 23.82 14.24
C GLY A 12 -3.42 23.47 14.22
N ALA A 13 -2.58 24.09 15.06
CA ALA A 13 -1.12 23.89 15.06
C ALA A 13 -0.62 22.95 16.19
N ALA A 14 -1.50 22.19 16.82
CA ALA A 14 -1.13 21.05 17.67
C ALA A 14 -1.13 19.75 16.85
N ALA A 15 -0.63 19.78 15.60
CA ALA A 15 -0.25 18.58 14.90
C ALA A 15 1.06 18.09 15.53
N SER A 16 0.94 17.05 16.36
CA SER A 16 1.92 16.09 16.82
C SER A 16 3.31 16.23 16.15
N ALA A 17 4.11 17.18 16.59
CA ALA A 17 5.54 17.00 16.58
C ALA A 17 5.82 15.89 17.61
N LEU A 18 5.87 14.65 17.19
CA LEU A 18 6.53 13.62 17.99
C LEU A 18 7.93 14.21 18.30
N PRO A 19 8.33 14.29 19.57
CA PRO A 19 9.63 14.84 19.89
C PRO A 19 10.68 14.02 19.14
N LEU A 20 11.59 14.68 18.45
CA LEU A 20 12.84 14.09 17.97
C LEU A 20 13.53 13.47 19.19
N VAL A 21 13.36 12.18 19.38
CA VAL A 21 13.97 11.49 20.52
C VAL A 21 15.42 11.22 20.16
N HIS A 22 16.30 12.07 20.67
CA HIS A 22 17.74 11.95 20.51
C HIS A 22 18.31 11.27 21.76
N ILE A 23 18.62 9.99 21.66
CA ILE A 23 19.31 9.28 22.76
C ILE A 23 20.81 9.49 22.60
N ARG A 24 21.39 10.27 23.50
CA ARG A 24 22.83 10.38 23.66
C ARG A 24 23.30 9.43 24.77
N SER A 25 23.98 8.36 24.39
CA SER A 25 24.73 7.55 25.34
C SER A 25 26.15 8.11 25.47
N ALA A 26 26.59 8.39 26.70
CA ALA A 26 27.98 8.76 26.95
C ALA A 26 28.90 7.59 26.55
N GLY A 27 29.76 7.78 25.55
CA GLY A 27 30.63 6.73 25.02
C GLY A 27 30.01 5.92 23.88
N ALA A 28 29.10 6.49 23.07
CA ALA A 28 28.50 5.84 21.91
C ALA A 28 29.59 5.30 20.95
N ALA A 29 29.46 4.02 20.58
CA ALA A 29 30.36 3.36 19.63
C ALA A 29 30.05 3.71 18.15
N GLY A 30 28.95 4.45 17.89
CA GLY A 30 28.53 4.87 16.55
C GLY A 30 27.26 5.71 16.59
N LYS A 31 26.85 6.14 15.41
CA LYS A 31 25.61 6.89 15.21
C LYS A 31 24.76 6.18 14.16
N VAL A 32 23.44 6.26 14.28
CA VAL A 32 22.50 5.82 13.24
C VAL A 32 21.34 6.80 13.16
N SER A 33 20.94 7.13 11.95
CA SER A 33 19.69 7.84 11.67
C SER A 33 18.82 7.03 10.73
N ILE A 34 17.54 6.83 11.07
CA ILE A 34 16.62 6.07 10.26
C ILE A 34 15.26 6.77 10.14
N GLY A 35 14.77 6.89 8.90
CA GLY A 35 13.43 7.38 8.59
C GLY A 35 12.46 6.21 8.42
N PHE A 36 11.47 6.15 9.29
CA PHE A 36 10.40 5.17 9.23
C PHE A 36 9.14 5.79 8.61
N TRP A 37 8.32 4.95 8.03
CA TRP A 37 6.95 5.33 7.70
C TRP A 37 6.17 5.66 8.98
N ASP A 38 5.45 6.80 8.97
CA ASP A 38 4.51 7.20 10.02
C ASP A 38 3.25 6.33 9.93
N HIS A 39 3.11 5.41 10.86
CA HIS A 39 2.13 4.34 10.83
C HIS A 39 0.70 4.85 11.02
N TRP A 40 -0.28 4.32 10.27
CA TRP A 40 -1.70 4.66 10.41
C TRP A 40 -2.29 4.33 11.79
N VAL A 41 -1.74 3.32 12.46
CA VAL A 41 -2.04 3.01 13.85
C VAL A 41 -0.95 3.64 14.72
N PRO A 42 -1.25 4.69 15.52
CA PRO A 42 -0.23 5.46 16.25
C PRO A 42 0.66 4.61 17.20
N ASP A 43 0.08 3.56 17.79
CA ASP A 43 0.81 2.65 18.67
C ASP A 43 1.92 1.87 17.94
N GLY A 44 1.82 1.75 16.60
CA GLY A 44 2.89 1.20 15.75
C GLY A 44 4.17 2.01 15.81
N ASN A 45 4.07 3.35 15.80
CA ASN A 45 5.23 4.23 15.98
C ASN A 45 5.81 4.12 17.40
N ALA A 46 4.96 4.08 18.41
CA ALA A 46 5.39 4.00 19.80
C ALA A 46 6.18 2.71 20.09
N ILE A 47 5.69 1.56 19.62
CA ILE A 47 6.41 0.29 19.79
C ILE A 47 7.70 0.26 18.97
N MET A 48 7.70 0.77 17.73
CA MET A 48 8.91 0.88 16.91
C MET A 48 9.99 1.73 17.61
N GLN A 49 9.59 2.89 18.12
CA GLN A 49 10.50 3.76 18.87
C GLN A 49 11.08 3.07 20.11
N LYS A 50 10.23 2.35 20.86
CA LYS A 50 10.66 1.58 22.04
C LYS A 50 11.70 0.51 21.67
N GLN A 51 11.48 -0.23 20.60
CA GLN A 51 12.40 -1.26 20.12
C GLN A 51 13.73 -0.64 19.65
N CYS A 52 13.67 0.46 18.92
CA CYS A 52 14.85 1.21 18.50
C CYS A 52 15.67 1.69 19.70
N ASN A 53 15.03 2.27 20.69
CA ASN A 53 15.68 2.75 21.91
C ASN A 53 16.37 1.61 22.69
N ALA A 54 15.69 0.46 22.84
CA ALA A 54 16.25 -0.71 23.52
C ALA A 54 17.49 -1.27 22.79
N TRP A 55 17.46 -1.30 21.45
CA TRP A 55 18.62 -1.70 20.67
C TRP A 55 19.77 -0.70 20.80
N ALA A 56 19.48 0.60 20.72
CA ALA A 56 20.48 1.67 20.82
C ALA A 56 21.19 1.68 22.17
N GLU A 57 20.44 1.51 23.26
CA GLU A 57 20.98 1.42 24.62
C GLU A 57 21.91 0.20 24.78
N LYS A 58 21.43 -0.98 24.34
CA LYS A 58 22.20 -2.24 24.42
C LYS A 58 23.50 -2.17 23.64
N ASN A 59 23.50 -1.53 22.47
CA ASN A 59 24.65 -1.48 21.56
C ASN A 59 25.49 -0.20 21.76
N LYS A 60 25.09 0.69 22.67
CA LYS A 60 25.75 1.98 22.91
C LYS A 60 25.89 2.84 21.66
N VAL A 61 24.80 2.88 20.85
CA VAL A 61 24.71 3.65 19.60
C VAL A 61 23.88 4.91 19.86
N GLU A 62 24.32 6.05 19.34
CA GLU A 62 23.49 7.25 19.27
C GLU A 62 22.49 7.09 18.12
N LEU A 63 21.19 7.03 18.43
CA LEU A 63 20.13 6.77 17.45
C LEU A 63 19.21 7.97 17.29
N ARG A 64 18.94 8.33 16.03
CA ARG A 64 17.89 9.25 15.63
C ARG A 64 16.85 8.49 14.79
N THR A 65 15.58 8.63 15.16
CA THR A 65 14.45 8.06 14.42
C THR A 65 13.51 9.18 14.01
N ASP A 66 13.10 9.19 12.75
CA ASP A 66 12.11 10.11 12.21
C ASP A 66 10.93 9.31 11.66
N PHE A 67 9.71 9.65 12.06
CA PHE A 67 8.49 9.06 11.49
C PHE A 67 7.93 10.00 10.44
N ILE A 68 7.92 9.56 9.19
CA ILE A 68 7.64 10.38 8.01
C ILE A 68 6.33 9.92 7.39
N THR A 69 5.36 10.81 7.31
CA THR A 69 4.06 10.49 6.76
C THR A 69 4.11 10.21 5.25
N SER A 70 3.30 9.26 4.78
CA SER A 70 3.05 9.05 3.35
C SER A 70 2.10 10.09 2.75
N ASN A 71 1.33 10.82 3.58
CA ASN A 71 0.42 11.86 3.11
C ASN A 71 1.17 12.93 2.32
N GLY A 72 0.64 13.26 1.14
CA GLY A 72 1.26 14.22 0.23
C GLY A 72 2.62 13.76 -0.28
N MET A 73 2.85 12.45 -0.36
CA MET A 73 4.09 11.82 -0.84
C MET A 73 5.36 12.20 -0.06
N LYS A 74 5.25 12.67 1.18
CA LYS A 74 6.41 13.20 1.92
C LYS A 74 7.52 12.17 2.07
N LEU A 75 7.18 10.91 2.37
CA LEU A 75 8.19 9.86 2.51
C LEU A 75 8.92 9.58 1.18
N SER A 76 8.18 9.42 0.07
CA SER A 76 8.78 9.23 -1.26
C SER A 76 9.59 10.44 -1.71
N MET A 77 9.12 11.67 -1.41
CA MET A 77 9.88 12.90 -1.67
C MET A 77 11.15 12.99 -0.84
N THR A 78 11.13 12.51 0.41
CA THR A 78 12.33 12.41 1.25
C THR A 78 13.33 11.45 0.63
N GLY A 79 12.87 10.26 0.21
CA GLY A 79 13.69 9.27 -0.50
C GLY A 79 14.33 9.83 -1.77
N ALA A 80 13.57 10.57 -2.57
CA ALA A 80 14.07 11.24 -3.78
C ALA A 80 15.15 12.29 -3.45
N ALA A 81 14.86 13.18 -2.50
CA ALA A 81 15.77 14.26 -2.12
C ALA A 81 17.09 13.72 -1.54
N GLU A 82 17.03 12.74 -0.64
CA GLU A 82 18.21 12.15 -0.02
C GLU A 82 19.06 11.35 -1.02
N SER A 83 18.41 10.60 -1.91
CA SER A 83 19.09 9.84 -2.97
C SER A 83 19.83 10.77 -3.94
N GLN A 84 19.21 11.90 -4.31
CA GLN A 84 19.80 12.89 -5.19
C GLN A 84 20.94 13.66 -4.50
N ALA A 85 20.71 14.12 -3.27
CA ALA A 85 21.68 14.91 -2.51
C ALA A 85 22.85 14.07 -1.96
N LYS A 86 22.71 12.75 -1.93
CA LYS A 86 23.64 11.79 -1.29
C LYS A 86 23.95 12.17 0.17
N THR A 87 22.92 12.60 0.88
CA THR A 87 22.98 12.98 2.29
C THR A 87 21.59 12.89 2.91
N GLY A 88 21.49 12.58 4.20
CA GLY A 88 20.24 12.44 4.93
C GLY A 88 20.34 11.37 6.01
N HIS A 89 19.33 10.50 6.06
CA HIS A 89 19.33 9.35 6.94
C HIS A 89 20.38 8.31 6.53
N ASP A 90 20.72 7.40 7.43
CA ASP A 90 21.53 6.23 7.12
C ASP A 90 20.68 5.13 6.45
N ALA A 91 19.40 5.05 6.86
CA ALA A 91 18.42 4.16 6.26
C ALA A 91 17.04 4.82 6.20
N LEU A 92 16.20 4.37 5.26
CA LEU A 92 14.87 4.93 5.04
C LEU A 92 13.86 3.83 4.66
N THR A 93 12.59 4.07 4.95
CA THR A 93 11.49 3.25 4.41
C THR A 93 11.18 3.63 2.97
N PHE A 94 11.00 2.63 2.12
CA PHE A 94 10.59 2.74 0.72
C PHE A 94 9.33 1.91 0.46
N PHE A 95 8.54 2.30 -0.54
CA PHE A 95 7.33 1.60 -0.96
C PHE A 95 7.48 1.01 -2.36
N ASN A 96 6.91 -0.16 -2.60
CA ASN A 96 6.76 -0.74 -3.93
C ASN A 96 7.97 -0.43 -4.84
N TRP A 97 7.76 0.29 -5.93
CA TRP A 97 8.77 0.60 -6.95
C TRP A 97 9.86 1.61 -6.52
N ASP A 98 9.71 2.29 -5.37
CA ASP A 98 10.74 3.24 -4.89
C ASP A 98 12.11 2.56 -4.74
N VAL A 99 12.14 1.27 -4.40
CA VAL A 99 13.40 0.51 -4.30
C VAL A 99 14.14 0.45 -5.63
N HIS A 100 13.43 0.18 -6.72
CA HIS A 100 14.02 0.21 -8.07
C HIS A 100 14.40 1.62 -8.50
N ASN A 101 13.54 2.60 -8.17
CA ASN A 101 13.76 4.00 -8.53
C ASN A 101 15.04 4.58 -7.91
N TYR A 102 15.40 4.13 -6.71
CA TYR A 102 16.56 4.64 -5.97
C TYR A 102 17.66 3.59 -5.76
N ALA A 103 17.63 2.48 -6.50
CA ALA A 103 18.56 1.37 -6.31
C ALA A 103 20.05 1.77 -6.34
N ASP A 104 20.44 2.70 -7.20
CA ASP A 104 21.82 3.18 -7.31
C ASP A 104 22.28 4.00 -6.07
N ALA A 105 21.34 4.47 -5.26
CA ALA A 105 21.63 5.16 -3.98
C ALA A 105 21.62 4.20 -2.79
N LEU A 106 21.24 2.92 -2.98
CA LEU A 106 21.10 1.95 -1.91
C LEU A 106 22.31 1.00 -1.85
N GLU A 107 22.61 0.55 -0.67
CA GLU A 107 23.64 -0.44 -0.37
C GLU A 107 23.09 -1.85 -0.62
N PRO A 108 23.83 -2.76 -1.29
CA PRO A 108 23.48 -4.17 -1.30
C PRO A 108 23.38 -4.73 0.12
N ILE A 109 22.29 -5.46 0.38
CA ILE A 109 21.96 -5.95 1.73
C ILE A 109 21.68 -7.46 1.74
N ASP A 110 22.25 -8.19 0.78
CA ASP A 110 22.13 -9.64 0.64
C ASP A 110 22.47 -10.40 1.92
N ASP A 111 23.44 -9.90 2.68
CA ASP A 111 23.90 -10.47 3.93
C ASP A 111 22.80 -10.49 5.00
N VAL A 112 22.04 -9.40 5.16
CA VAL A 112 20.94 -9.30 6.13
C VAL A 112 19.76 -10.15 5.67
N VAL A 113 19.31 -9.99 4.41
CA VAL A 113 18.18 -10.76 3.89
C VAL A 113 18.49 -12.25 3.87
N GLY A 114 19.73 -12.65 3.55
CA GLY A 114 20.17 -14.04 3.60
C GLY A 114 20.03 -14.64 5.00
N ARG A 115 20.48 -13.93 6.05
CA ARG A 115 20.31 -14.38 7.45
C ARG A 115 18.84 -14.47 7.87
N LEU A 116 18.04 -13.47 7.53
CA LEU A 116 16.61 -13.46 7.82
C LEU A 116 15.87 -14.60 7.09
N THR A 117 16.17 -14.82 5.82
CA THR A 117 15.58 -15.91 5.04
C THR A 117 15.97 -17.28 5.57
N ALA A 118 17.23 -17.47 5.93
CA ALA A 118 17.69 -18.71 6.55
C ALA A 118 16.97 -19.02 7.86
N LYS A 119 16.60 -17.99 8.63
CA LYS A 119 15.95 -18.13 9.93
C LYS A 119 14.43 -18.21 9.84
N TYR A 120 13.81 -17.48 8.92
CA TYR A 120 12.36 -17.27 8.88
C TYR A 120 11.69 -17.71 7.57
N GLY A 121 12.43 -18.39 6.69
CA GLY A 121 11.90 -18.90 5.44
C GLY A 121 11.87 -17.85 4.32
N ALA A 122 11.28 -18.24 3.20
CA ALA A 122 11.25 -17.43 1.99
C ALA A 122 10.47 -16.13 2.18
N VAL A 123 10.95 -15.08 1.54
CA VAL A 123 10.21 -13.82 1.34
C VAL A 123 9.11 -14.04 0.30
N ASN A 124 7.96 -13.41 0.45
CA ASN A 124 6.90 -13.47 -0.56
C ASN A 124 7.40 -12.95 -1.92
N GLU A 125 6.75 -13.42 -2.99
CA GLU A 125 7.19 -13.20 -4.36
C GLU A 125 7.24 -11.71 -4.74
N SER A 126 6.21 -10.94 -4.40
CA SER A 126 6.12 -9.50 -4.72
C SER A 126 7.24 -8.70 -4.05
N CYS A 127 7.49 -8.93 -2.75
CA CYS A 127 8.60 -8.30 -2.04
C CYS A 127 9.95 -8.73 -2.60
N SER A 128 10.10 -10.02 -2.93
CA SER A 128 11.34 -10.54 -3.52
C SER A 128 11.62 -9.90 -4.88
N TYR A 129 10.59 -9.76 -5.72
CA TYR A 129 10.71 -9.12 -7.03
C TYR A 129 11.12 -7.65 -6.90
N LEU A 130 10.44 -6.88 -6.03
CA LEU A 130 10.68 -5.45 -5.86
C LEU A 130 12.01 -5.11 -5.17
N ALA A 131 12.49 -5.95 -4.26
CA ALA A 131 13.70 -5.65 -3.48
C ALA A 131 14.99 -6.13 -4.13
N LYS A 132 14.90 -6.90 -5.23
CA LYS A 132 16.07 -7.36 -5.98
C LYS A 132 16.30 -6.53 -7.23
N VAL A 133 17.47 -5.93 -7.32
CA VAL A 133 17.91 -5.19 -8.51
C VAL A 133 19.21 -5.80 -9.00
N LYS A 134 19.27 -6.18 -10.30
CA LYS A 134 20.43 -6.84 -10.91
C LYS A 134 20.92 -8.07 -10.13
N GLY A 135 19.99 -8.81 -9.52
CA GLY A 135 20.28 -10.03 -8.77
C GLY A 135 20.64 -9.84 -7.29
N HIS A 136 20.79 -8.61 -6.82
CA HIS A 136 21.13 -8.28 -5.43
C HIS A 136 19.94 -7.72 -4.67
N TRP A 137 19.83 -8.08 -3.40
CA TRP A 137 18.92 -7.41 -2.49
C TRP A 137 19.44 -6.01 -2.16
N VAL A 138 18.66 -4.97 -2.45
CA VAL A 138 19.01 -3.58 -2.17
C VAL A 138 18.17 -2.96 -1.06
N ALA A 139 17.19 -3.69 -0.55
CA ALA A 139 16.42 -3.32 0.62
C ALA A 139 15.89 -4.57 1.35
N VAL A 140 15.64 -4.45 2.65
CA VAL A 140 15.05 -5.51 3.47
C VAL A 140 13.54 -5.39 3.42
N PRO A 141 12.80 -6.42 2.96
CA PRO A 141 11.35 -6.45 3.11
C PRO A 141 10.94 -6.39 4.58
N THR A 142 10.07 -5.44 4.92
CA THR A 142 9.68 -5.18 6.32
C THR A 142 8.31 -5.76 6.65
N SER A 143 8.04 -5.89 7.94
CA SER A 143 6.72 -6.23 8.46
C SER A 143 5.85 -5.01 8.74
N SER A 144 6.29 -3.80 8.39
CA SER A 144 5.44 -2.61 8.55
C SER A 144 4.49 -2.50 7.37
N GLY A 145 3.17 -2.56 7.63
CA GLY A 145 2.15 -2.46 6.60
C GLY A 145 1.49 -3.79 6.22
N THR A 146 0.40 -3.69 5.47
CA THR A 146 -0.56 -4.78 5.26
C THR A 146 -0.26 -5.67 4.06
N GLN A 147 0.73 -5.35 3.26
CA GLN A 147 1.10 -6.06 2.03
C GLN A 147 0.02 -6.11 0.93
N THR A 148 -1.22 -5.69 1.21
CA THR A 148 -2.34 -5.77 0.26
C THR A 148 -3.29 -4.58 0.38
N LYS A 149 -4.08 -4.33 -0.69
CA LYS A 149 -5.10 -3.27 -0.77
C LYS A 149 -6.47 -3.85 -1.17
N PRO A 150 -7.13 -4.60 -0.27
CA PRO A 150 -8.41 -5.23 -0.55
C PRO A 150 -9.58 -4.23 -0.52
N PRO A 151 -10.74 -4.57 -1.10
CA PRO A 151 -11.97 -3.87 -0.84
C PRO A 151 -12.36 -3.88 0.64
N CYS A 152 -12.84 -2.74 1.13
CA CYS A 152 -13.48 -2.56 2.43
C CYS A 152 -14.84 -1.91 2.20
N ALA A 153 -15.91 -2.54 2.67
CA ALA A 153 -17.28 -2.14 2.33
C ALA A 153 -18.23 -2.19 3.52
N ARG A 154 -19.34 -1.45 3.40
CA ARG A 154 -20.40 -1.37 4.41
C ARG A 154 -21.26 -2.64 4.38
N ILE A 155 -21.22 -3.43 5.46
CA ILE A 155 -21.96 -4.68 5.62
C ILE A 155 -23.46 -4.48 5.40
N SER A 156 -24.02 -3.49 6.13
CA SER A 156 -25.46 -3.20 6.13
C SER A 156 -25.98 -2.83 4.75
N TRP A 157 -25.25 -1.97 4.04
CA TRP A 157 -25.65 -1.49 2.72
C TRP A 157 -25.63 -2.63 1.68
N PHE A 158 -24.55 -3.42 1.62
CA PHE A 158 -24.49 -4.55 0.70
C PHE A 158 -25.55 -5.61 0.98
N LYS A 159 -25.82 -5.88 2.28
CA LYS A 159 -26.85 -6.84 2.67
C LYS A 159 -28.25 -6.35 2.27
N GLN A 160 -28.54 -5.05 2.39
CA GLN A 160 -29.79 -4.45 1.90
C GLN A 160 -29.97 -4.64 0.39
N HIS A 161 -28.87 -4.64 -0.37
CA HIS A 161 -28.86 -4.85 -1.82
C HIS A 161 -28.64 -6.33 -2.24
N GLY A 162 -28.82 -7.27 -1.31
CA GLY A 162 -28.84 -8.69 -1.60
C GLY A 162 -27.48 -9.38 -1.64
N LEU A 163 -26.42 -8.74 -1.15
CA LEU A 163 -25.09 -9.35 -1.04
C LEU A 163 -24.64 -9.40 0.43
N ASP A 164 -24.58 -10.59 0.99
CA ASP A 164 -24.02 -10.82 2.32
C ASP A 164 -22.50 -10.98 2.24
N LEU A 165 -21.77 -9.90 2.53
CA LEU A 165 -20.30 -9.87 2.47
C LEU A 165 -19.66 -10.87 3.45
N GLN A 166 -20.27 -11.05 4.61
CA GLN A 166 -19.74 -11.95 5.65
C GLN A 166 -19.96 -13.43 5.28
N ALA A 167 -21.07 -13.72 4.61
CA ALA A 167 -21.32 -15.06 4.07
C ALA A 167 -20.46 -15.34 2.84
N MET A 168 -20.20 -14.32 2.02
CA MET A 168 -19.35 -14.43 0.83
C MET A 168 -17.87 -14.68 1.22
N TYR A 169 -17.36 -13.93 2.16
CA TYR A 169 -15.97 -14.03 2.66
C TYR A 169 -15.97 -14.15 4.19
N PRO A 170 -16.28 -15.34 4.74
CA PRO A 170 -16.27 -15.54 6.19
C PRO A 170 -14.86 -15.43 6.76
N ALA A 171 -14.77 -15.12 8.06
CA ALA A 171 -13.49 -15.02 8.79
C ALA A 171 -12.68 -16.34 8.76
N LYS A 172 -13.34 -17.46 8.47
CA LYS A 172 -12.69 -18.77 8.31
C LYS A 172 -12.23 -18.98 6.87
N PRO A 173 -11.05 -19.61 6.65
CA PRO A 173 -10.61 -19.97 5.31
C PRO A 173 -11.61 -20.93 4.63
N GLY A 174 -11.70 -20.83 3.33
CA GLY A 174 -12.51 -21.72 2.50
C GLY A 174 -13.18 -20.97 1.36
N HIS A 175 -13.55 -21.72 0.32
CA HIS A 175 -14.32 -21.21 -0.80
C HIS A 175 -15.81 -21.21 -0.47
N THR A 176 -16.54 -20.18 -0.89
CA THR A 176 -17.99 -20.11 -0.87
C THR A 176 -18.52 -19.88 -2.28
N ALA A 177 -19.70 -20.43 -2.59
CA ALA A 177 -20.32 -20.23 -3.91
C ALA A 177 -20.62 -18.75 -4.23
N LEU A 178 -20.78 -17.91 -3.20
CA LEU A 178 -21.02 -16.47 -3.38
C LEU A 178 -19.78 -15.75 -3.95
N GLN A 179 -18.58 -16.27 -3.72
CA GLN A 179 -17.33 -15.67 -4.22
C GLN A 179 -17.24 -15.72 -5.75
N ASP A 180 -17.84 -16.73 -6.39
CA ASP A 180 -17.84 -16.85 -7.85
C ASP A 180 -18.62 -15.72 -8.51
N GLY A 181 -19.66 -15.21 -7.83
CA GLY A 181 -20.44 -14.06 -8.27
C GLY A 181 -19.77 -12.69 -8.03
N TRP A 182 -18.68 -12.64 -7.26
CA TRP A 182 -17.96 -11.38 -7.00
C TRP A 182 -16.98 -11.10 -8.14
N THR A 183 -17.50 -10.53 -9.22
CA THR A 183 -16.81 -10.19 -10.46
C THR A 183 -16.69 -8.68 -10.65
N TRP A 184 -15.88 -8.21 -11.61
CA TRP A 184 -15.85 -6.80 -11.97
C TRP A 184 -17.20 -6.30 -12.50
N ASP A 185 -18.00 -7.14 -13.15
CA ASP A 185 -19.39 -6.79 -13.53
C ASP A 185 -20.29 -6.61 -12.30
N ALA A 186 -20.14 -7.46 -11.29
CA ALA A 186 -20.84 -7.28 -10.01
C ALA A 186 -20.37 -5.98 -9.32
N PHE A 187 -19.07 -5.70 -9.34
CA PHE A 187 -18.50 -4.45 -8.81
C PHE A 187 -19.13 -3.22 -9.48
N LEU A 188 -19.21 -3.23 -10.80
CA LEU A 188 -19.87 -2.16 -11.59
C LEU A 188 -21.35 -2.01 -11.23
N LYS A 189 -22.08 -3.12 -11.15
CA LYS A 189 -23.50 -3.13 -10.73
C LYS A 189 -23.71 -2.47 -9.36
N TYR A 190 -22.87 -2.83 -8.37
CA TYR A 190 -22.98 -2.25 -7.04
C TYR A 190 -22.50 -0.77 -6.99
N ALA A 191 -21.56 -0.36 -7.83
CA ALA A 191 -21.20 1.05 -7.98
C ALA A 191 -22.36 1.89 -8.54
N GLU A 192 -23.11 1.36 -9.52
CA GLU A 192 -24.34 1.99 -10.03
C GLU A 192 -25.43 2.06 -8.97
N LEU A 193 -25.65 1.00 -8.18
CA LEU A 193 -26.61 1.01 -7.08
C LEU A 193 -26.22 2.03 -5.99
N ALA A 194 -24.95 2.14 -5.67
CA ALA A 194 -24.48 3.13 -4.70
C ALA A 194 -24.83 4.56 -5.15
N GLN A 195 -24.64 4.87 -6.44
CA GLN A 195 -25.00 6.19 -6.96
C GLN A 195 -26.53 6.49 -6.85
N LYS A 196 -27.38 5.48 -7.01
CA LYS A 196 -28.84 5.63 -6.83
C LYS A 196 -29.25 5.93 -5.39
N ASP A 197 -28.42 5.55 -4.43
CA ASP A 197 -28.60 5.81 -2.99
C ASP A 197 -27.80 7.03 -2.50
N ASP A 198 -27.38 7.93 -3.39
CA ASP A 198 -26.50 9.08 -3.09
C ASP A 198 -25.19 8.71 -2.40
N LEU A 199 -24.73 7.47 -2.61
CA LEU A 199 -23.43 6.99 -2.17
C LEU A 199 -22.47 6.87 -3.36
N THR A 200 -21.19 6.67 -3.07
CA THR A 200 -20.19 6.36 -4.10
C THR A 200 -19.38 5.13 -3.69
N PHE A 201 -18.65 4.57 -4.65
CA PHE A 201 -17.44 3.85 -4.31
C PHE A 201 -16.32 4.88 -4.20
N GLY A 202 -15.65 4.92 -3.05
CA GLY A 202 -14.63 5.92 -2.74
C GLY A 202 -13.31 5.67 -3.47
N LEU A 203 -13.39 5.62 -4.80
CA LEU A 203 -12.29 5.31 -5.69
C LEU A 203 -11.67 6.58 -6.25
N GLY A 204 -10.34 6.63 -6.30
CA GLY A 204 -9.60 7.74 -6.89
C GLY A 204 -9.12 7.44 -8.30
N MET A 205 -8.70 8.49 -9.00
CA MET A 205 -7.95 8.41 -10.26
C MET A 205 -6.89 9.53 -10.34
N GLY A 206 -6.37 9.94 -9.19
CA GLY A 206 -5.33 10.96 -9.12
C GLY A 206 -4.05 10.51 -9.82
N SER A 207 -3.40 11.43 -10.51
CA SER A 207 -2.14 11.18 -11.24
C SER A 207 -0.88 11.33 -10.39
N GLY A 208 -1.01 11.74 -9.14
CA GLY A 208 0.12 11.88 -8.21
C GLY A 208 -0.31 11.64 -6.77
N GLY A 209 0.46 10.85 -6.03
CA GLY A 209 0.20 10.61 -4.61
C GLY A 209 -1.05 9.78 -4.29
N ASN A 210 -1.59 9.05 -5.26
CA ASN A 210 -2.70 8.12 -5.08
C ASN A 210 -2.27 6.70 -5.51
N THR A 211 -1.50 6.05 -4.66
CA THR A 211 -1.01 4.69 -4.91
C THR A 211 -2.14 3.67 -4.86
N ASP A 212 -3.17 3.91 -4.05
CA ASP A 212 -4.33 3.02 -3.94
C ASP A 212 -5.06 2.90 -5.28
N ALA A 213 -5.26 4.04 -5.97
CA ALA A 213 -5.87 4.04 -7.30
C ALA A 213 -4.95 3.37 -8.34
N THR A 214 -3.64 3.65 -8.30
CA THR A 214 -2.68 3.09 -9.25
C THR A 214 -2.63 1.57 -9.16
N ASP A 215 -2.60 1.04 -7.96
CA ASP A 215 -2.55 -0.40 -7.72
C ASP A 215 -3.88 -1.08 -8.05
N LEU A 216 -5.03 -0.43 -7.75
CA LEU A 216 -6.35 -0.93 -8.11
C LEU A 216 -6.53 -1.02 -9.63
N HIS A 217 -6.16 0.03 -10.35
CA HIS A 217 -6.30 0.04 -11.81
C HIS A 217 -5.33 -0.94 -12.47
N GLY A 218 -4.11 -1.08 -11.96
CA GLY A 218 -3.19 -2.13 -12.40
C GLY A 218 -3.80 -3.53 -12.23
N ALA A 219 -4.42 -3.81 -11.08
CA ALA A 219 -5.09 -5.08 -10.84
C ALA A 219 -6.32 -5.28 -11.73
N LEU A 220 -7.07 -4.21 -12.04
CA LEU A 220 -8.16 -4.24 -13.01
C LEU A 220 -7.65 -4.64 -14.40
N PHE A 221 -6.60 -3.98 -14.90
CA PHE A 221 -6.03 -4.31 -16.20
C PHE A 221 -5.55 -5.77 -16.23
N LYS A 222 -4.85 -6.21 -15.21
CA LYS A 222 -4.39 -7.60 -15.07
C LYS A 222 -5.56 -8.59 -15.04
N ALA A 223 -6.67 -8.27 -14.39
CA ALA A 223 -7.86 -9.11 -14.34
C ALA A 223 -8.51 -9.31 -15.72
N PHE A 224 -8.30 -8.39 -16.65
CA PHE A 224 -8.70 -8.52 -18.06
C PHE A 224 -7.58 -9.09 -18.93
N GLY A 225 -6.37 -9.28 -18.40
CA GLY A 225 -5.19 -9.73 -19.15
C GLY A 225 -4.57 -8.64 -20.01
N ALA A 226 -4.86 -7.38 -19.69
CA ALA A 226 -4.34 -6.23 -20.41
C ALA A 226 -2.95 -5.85 -19.89
N THR A 227 -2.00 -5.76 -20.81
CA THR A 227 -0.62 -5.32 -20.58
C THR A 227 -0.36 -4.08 -21.43
N LEU A 228 0.27 -3.04 -20.89
CA LEU A 228 0.61 -1.83 -21.65
C LEU A 228 1.91 -2.01 -22.43
N ILE A 229 2.93 -2.55 -21.80
CA ILE A 229 4.23 -2.92 -22.39
C ILE A 229 4.60 -4.29 -21.84
N ASP A 230 5.08 -5.19 -22.69
CA ASP A 230 5.60 -6.50 -22.30
C ASP A 230 7.06 -6.45 -21.81
N GLY A 231 7.58 -7.61 -21.35
CA GLY A 231 8.94 -7.72 -20.84
C GLY A 231 10.05 -7.48 -21.88
N GLU A 232 9.70 -7.52 -23.17
CA GLU A 232 10.61 -7.23 -24.31
C GLU A 232 10.56 -5.75 -24.73
N GLY A 233 9.70 -4.95 -24.08
CA GLY A 233 9.55 -3.52 -24.36
C GLY A 233 8.57 -3.19 -25.50
N ASN A 234 7.77 -4.15 -25.95
CA ASN A 234 6.79 -3.91 -27.01
C ASN A 234 5.47 -3.39 -26.44
N ALA A 235 4.95 -2.31 -26.99
CA ALA A 235 3.64 -1.80 -26.62
C ALA A 235 2.52 -2.75 -27.05
N GLN A 236 1.62 -3.08 -26.13
CA GLN A 236 0.51 -4.02 -26.31
C GLN A 236 -0.86 -3.31 -26.37
N LEU A 237 -0.87 -2.02 -26.66
CA LEU A 237 -2.03 -1.15 -26.54
C LEU A 237 -3.17 -1.47 -27.53
N GLN A 238 -2.87 -2.17 -28.62
CA GLN A 238 -3.88 -2.58 -29.63
C GLN A 238 -4.44 -3.98 -29.35
N SER A 239 -4.06 -4.62 -28.23
CA SER A 239 -4.58 -5.93 -27.88
C SER A 239 -6.07 -5.88 -27.54
N GLU A 240 -6.79 -6.97 -27.82
CA GLU A 240 -8.20 -7.11 -27.45
C GLU A 240 -8.43 -6.92 -25.96
N ALA A 241 -7.51 -7.39 -25.12
CA ALA A 241 -7.58 -7.25 -23.67
C ALA A 241 -7.56 -5.79 -23.22
N VAL A 242 -6.72 -4.94 -23.85
CA VAL A 242 -6.68 -3.50 -23.58
C VAL A 242 -7.98 -2.83 -24.02
N HIS A 243 -8.52 -3.17 -25.19
CA HIS A 243 -9.81 -2.66 -25.62
C HIS A 243 -10.94 -3.04 -24.66
N GLN A 244 -11.03 -4.33 -24.24
CA GLN A 244 -12.05 -4.82 -23.33
C GLN A 244 -12.00 -4.13 -21.97
N VAL A 245 -10.80 -3.95 -21.37
CA VAL A 245 -10.68 -3.28 -20.07
C VAL A 245 -11.02 -1.79 -20.20
N LEU A 246 -10.69 -1.13 -21.28
CA LEU A 246 -11.05 0.28 -21.50
C LEU A 246 -12.56 0.47 -21.71
N GLU A 247 -13.24 -0.43 -22.42
CA GLU A 247 -14.70 -0.43 -22.55
C GLU A 247 -15.39 -0.63 -21.20
N PHE A 248 -14.87 -1.54 -20.38
CA PHE A 248 -15.33 -1.74 -19.01
C PHE A 248 -15.07 -0.49 -18.16
N ALA A 249 -13.84 0.04 -18.18
CA ALA A 249 -13.43 1.22 -17.42
C ALA A 249 -14.26 2.45 -17.80
N GLN A 250 -14.61 2.64 -19.07
CA GLN A 250 -15.45 3.74 -19.55
C GLN A 250 -16.83 3.74 -18.87
N LYS A 251 -17.38 2.56 -18.56
CA LYS A 251 -18.63 2.41 -17.81
C LYS A 251 -18.39 2.69 -16.32
N LEU A 252 -17.34 2.11 -15.75
CA LEU A 252 -17.05 2.19 -14.34
C LEU A 252 -16.73 3.61 -13.85
N VAL A 253 -15.96 4.37 -14.61
CA VAL A 253 -15.53 5.74 -14.21
C VAL A 253 -16.68 6.74 -14.04
N GLN A 254 -17.86 6.44 -14.59
CA GLN A 254 -19.05 7.29 -14.43
C GLN A 254 -19.55 7.27 -12.97
N PHE A 255 -19.26 6.22 -12.23
CA PHE A 255 -19.68 6.04 -10.84
C PHE A 255 -18.61 6.43 -9.81
N TYR A 256 -17.47 6.97 -10.24
CA TYR A 256 -16.45 7.51 -9.34
C TYR A 256 -16.90 8.83 -8.74
N PRO A 257 -16.43 9.20 -7.53
CA PRO A 257 -16.70 10.49 -6.93
C PRO A 257 -16.38 11.66 -7.88
N ALA A 258 -17.14 12.76 -7.79
CA ALA A 258 -16.93 13.91 -8.66
C ALA A 258 -15.48 14.45 -8.62
N ASN A 259 -14.86 14.38 -7.45
CA ASN A 259 -13.50 14.83 -7.18
C ASN A 259 -12.44 13.71 -7.21
N ALA A 260 -12.71 12.57 -7.85
CA ALA A 260 -11.82 11.42 -7.88
C ALA A 260 -10.40 11.72 -8.41
N VAL A 261 -10.27 12.70 -9.32
CA VAL A 261 -8.96 13.12 -9.87
C VAL A 261 -8.07 13.84 -8.86
N SER A 262 -8.65 14.35 -7.76
CA SER A 262 -7.94 15.03 -6.68
C SER A 262 -7.71 14.14 -5.45
N TYR A 263 -8.07 12.85 -5.52
CA TYR A 263 -7.85 11.92 -4.41
C TYR A 263 -6.35 11.66 -4.19
N ASP A 264 -5.98 11.68 -2.92
CA ASP A 264 -4.75 11.13 -2.36
C ASP A 264 -5.03 9.83 -1.60
N ASP A 265 -4.01 9.16 -1.05
CA ASP A 265 -4.15 7.90 -0.31
C ASP A 265 -4.95 8.02 1.01
N ALA A 266 -5.22 9.23 1.51
CA ALA A 266 -6.08 9.45 2.66
C ALA A 266 -7.54 9.75 2.29
N SER A 267 -7.84 10.00 1.01
CA SER A 267 -9.16 10.47 0.58
C SER A 267 -10.24 9.41 0.70
N ASN A 268 -9.92 8.15 0.37
CA ASN A 268 -10.83 7.02 0.50
C ASN A 268 -11.17 6.72 1.97
N ASN A 269 -10.19 6.82 2.91
CA ASN A 269 -10.42 6.72 4.35
C ASN A 269 -11.40 7.78 4.83
N ARG A 270 -11.19 9.05 4.43
CA ARG A 270 -12.11 10.14 4.76
C ARG A 270 -13.51 9.93 4.18
N ALA A 271 -13.59 9.42 2.96
CA ALA A 271 -14.87 9.11 2.31
C ALA A 271 -15.65 8.02 3.07
N LEU A 272 -14.98 6.95 3.50
CA LEU A 272 -15.59 5.88 4.29
C LEU A 272 -16.11 6.39 5.63
N ILE A 273 -15.29 7.14 6.38
CA ILE A 273 -15.64 7.68 7.69
C ILE A 273 -16.80 8.67 7.61
N SER A 274 -16.89 9.45 6.53
CA SER A 274 -17.97 10.41 6.33
C SER A 274 -19.34 9.77 6.09
N GLY A 275 -19.39 8.45 5.89
CA GLY A 275 -20.62 7.72 5.57
C GLY A 275 -21.12 7.89 4.13
N LYS A 276 -20.38 8.60 3.27
CA LYS A 276 -20.76 8.88 1.88
C LYS A 276 -20.30 7.81 0.87
N THR A 277 -19.77 6.72 1.38
CA THR A 277 -19.15 5.68 0.55
C THR A 277 -19.61 4.31 1.00
N ALA A 278 -20.04 3.49 0.06
CA ALA A 278 -20.43 2.10 0.29
C ALA A 278 -19.25 1.14 0.28
N LEU A 279 -18.22 1.44 -0.52
CA LEU A 279 -17.02 0.63 -0.69
C LEU A 279 -15.81 1.51 -1.00
N ILE A 280 -14.66 1.12 -0.50
CA ILE A 280 -13.34 1.63 -0.91
C ILE A 280 -12.41 0.45 -1.20
N CYS A 281 -11.34 0.70 -1.94
CA CYS A 281 -10.21 -0.22 -2.11
C CYS A 281 -8.97 0.42 -1.49
N ASN A 282 -8.49 -0.15 -0.39
CA ASN A 282 -7.46 0.46 0.44
C ASN A 282 -6.82 -0.62 1.33
N PRO A 283 -5.59 -0.47 1.78
CA PRO A 283 -5.10 -1.24 2.93
C PRO A 283 -6.08 -1.18 4.10
N PRO A 284 -6.07 -2.14 5.04
CA PRO A 284 -6.92 -2.12 6.23
C PRO A 284 -6.82 -0.86 7.10
N SER A 285 -6.02 0.12 6.69
CA SER A 285 -5.95 1.48 7.28
C SER A 285 -7.32 2.15 7.39
N ALA A 286 -8.21 1.94 6.43
CA ALA A 286 -9.56 2.49 6.47
C ALA A 286 -10.32 2.03 7.72
N TRP A 287 -10.26 0.74 8.03
CA TRP A 287 -10.86 0.21 9.23
C TRP A 287 -10.15 0.71 10.51
N ALA A 288 -8.81 0.75 10.52
CA ALA A 288 -8.05 1.25 11.66
C ALA A 288 -8.39 2.71 11.98
N VAL A 289 -8.48 3.56 10.94
CA VAL A 289 -8.91 4.96 11.08
C VAL A 289 -10.37 5.04 11.54
N ALA A 290 -11.28 4.25 10.96
CA ALA A 290 -12.68 4.23 11.37
C ALA A 290 -12.85 3.76 12.82
N ARG A 291 -12.09 2.77 13.27
CA ARG A 291 -12.11 2.30 14.65
C ARG A 291 -11.69 3.38 15.64
N ARG A 292 -10.73 4.21 15.28
CA ARG A 292 -10.29 5.35 16.09
C ARG A 292 -11.30 6.49 16.08
N ASP A 293 -11.80 6.89 14.90
CA ASP A 293 -12.49 8.14 14.68
C ASP A 293 -14.01 7.99 14.50
N ALA A 294 -14.50 6.80 14.12
CA ALA A 294 -15.88 6.54 13.75
C ALA A 294 -16.31 5.09 14.03
N ARG A 295 -16.31 4.68 15.29
CA ARG A 295 -16.61 3.29 15.70
C ARG A 295 -17.85 2.66 15.08
N PRO A 296 -19.00 3.37 14.93
CA PRO A 296 -20.17 2.80 14.25
C PRO A 296 -19.88 2.42 12.79
N VAL A 297 -19.03 3.19 12.10
CA VAL A 297 -18.58 2.87 10.73
C VAL A 297 -17.71 1.63 10.75
N ALA A 298 -16.74 1.56 11.67
CA ALA A 298 -15.87 0.40 11.79
C ALA A 298 -16.67 -0.90 12.05
N ALA A 299 -17.69 -0.85 12.89
CA ALA A 299 -18.55 -1.98 13.20
C ALA A 299 -19.38 -2.47 12.00
N ASP A 300 -19.59 -1.62 10.99
CA ASP A 300 -20.31 -1.92 9.76
C ASP A 300 -19.36 -2.15 8.56
N CYS A 301 -18.09 -2.35 8.79
CA CYS A 301 -17.12 -2.58 7.72
C CYS A 301 -16.68 -4.04 7.65
N TRP A 302 -16.51 -4.53 6.41
CA TRP A 302 -15.97 -5.84 6.11
C TRP A 302 -14.92 -5.75 5.02
N THR A 303 -13.77 -6.41 5.22
CA THR A 303 -12.69 -6.48 4.24
C THR A 303 -12.69 -7.86 3.58
N PHE A 304 -12.56 -7.90 2.26
CA PHE A 304 -12.70 -9.12 1.47
C PHE A 304 -11.89 -9.05 0.18
N SER A 305 -12.00 -10.07 -0.71
CA SER A 305 -11.16 -10.15 -1.89
C SER A 305 -11.54 -9.20 -3.00
N ALA A 306 -10.58 -8.94 -3.89
CA ALA A 306 -10.78 -8.19 -5.12
C ALA A 306 -11.81 -8.88 -6.05
N PRO A 307 -12.48 -8.16 -6.95
CA PRO A 307 -13.36 -8.75 -7.93
C PRO A 307 -12.62 -9.66 -8.94
N LYS A 308 -13.28 -10.72 -9.42
CA LYS A 308 -12.76 -11.61 -10.46
C LYS A 308 -13.02 -11.02 -11.84
N GLY A 309 -12.00 -11.01 -12.70
CA GLY A 309 -12.12 -10.68 -14.11
C GLY A 309 -11.99 -11.92 -15.01
N PRO A 310 -11.98 -11.73 -16.33
CA PRO A 310 -11.89 -12.84 -17.31
C PRO A 310 -10.63 -13.70 -17.14
N LYS A 311 -9.54 -13.13 -16.63
CA LYS A 311 -8.25 -13.83 -16.43
C LYS A 311 -7.99 -14.23 -14.98
N GLY A 312 -8.89 -13.90 -14.06
CA GLY A 312 -8.77 -14.29 -12.67
C GLY A 312 -9.03 -13.15 -11.70
N ARG A 313 -8.72 -13.41 -10.44
CA ARG A 313 -8.83 -12.48 -9.32
C ARG A 313 -7.45 -12.01 -8.91
N PHE A 314 -7.24 -10.70 -8.93
CA PHE A 314 -5.95 -10.10 -8.63
C PHE A 314 -6.07 -9.09 -7.50
N MET A 315 -5.26 -9.30 -6.45
CA MET A 315 -5.22 -8.45 -5.27
C MET A 315 -4.08 -7.45 -5.41
N PRO A 316 -4.35 -6.14 -5.37
CA PRO A 316 -3.27 -5.14 -5.36
C PRO A 316 -2.31 -5.36 -4.20
N THR A 317 -1.01 -5.27 -4.46
CA THR A 317 0.03 -5.42 -3.44
C THR A 317 0.59 -4.08 -3.01
N LEU A 318 0.98 -4.00 -1.73
CA LEU A 318 1.68 -2.85 -1.14
C LEU A 318 2.84 -3.39 -0.30
N SER A 319 4.04 -3.26 -0.81
CA SER A 319 5.25 -3.76 -0.15
C SER A 319 6.03 -2.60 0.48
N TYR A 320 6.58 -2.86 1.67
CA TYR A 320 7.39 -1.91 2.42
C TYR A 320 8.80 -2.46 2.61
N PHE A 321 9.78 -1.59 2.53
CA PHE A 321 11.19 -1.96 2.58
C PHE A 321 11.98 -0.97 3.43
N TRP A 322 13.05 -1.46 4.07
CA TRP A 322 14.08 -0.60 4.65
C TRP A 322 15.36 -0.72 3.82
N GLY A 323 15.75 0.36 3.17
CA GLY A 323 16.99 0.48 2.44
C GLY A 323 18.04 1.25 3.24
N VAL A 324 19.28 0.77 3.19
CA VAL A 324 20.45 1.49 3.73
C VAL A 324 21.09 2.27 2.59
N TYR A 325 21.35 3.55 2.79
CA TYR A 325 21.96 4.36 1.75
C TYR A 325 23.45 4.04 1.55
N SER A 326 23.88 3.97 0.29
CA SER A 326 25.27 3.71 -0.08
C SER A 326 26.24 4.79 0.37
N PHE A 327 25.76 6.04 0.53
CA PHE A 327 26.52 7.18 1.04
C PHE A 327 26.65 7.21 2.57
N SER A 328 25.88 6.37 3.29
CA SER A 328 25.97 6.29 4.75
C SER A 328 27.37 5.87 5.21
N LYS A 329 27.83 6.51 6.26
CA LYS A 329 29.09 6.14 6.97
C LYS A 329 28.81 5.15 8.12
N ASN A 330 27.53 4.88 8.42
CA ASN A 330 27.07 4.07 9.55
C ASN A 330 26.34 2.81 9.06
N LYS A 331 26.75 2.23 7.91
CA LYS A 331 26.07 1.11 7.28
C LYS A 331 25.94 -0.11 8.17
N THR A 332 27.02 -0.49 8.86
CA THR A 332 27.03 -1.67 9.75
C THR A 332 25.99 -1.55 10.87
N PRO A 333 25.98 -0.52 11.72
CA PRO A 333 24.98 -0.41 12.76
C PRO A 333 23.55 -0.18 12.20
N ALA A 334 23.39 0.43 11.02
CA ALA A 334 22.09 0.53 10.38
C ALA A 334 21.53 -0.86 9.95
N LYS A 335 22.38 -1.70 9.35
CA LYS A 335 22.04 -3.09 9.00
C LYS A 335 21.71 -3.92 10.25
N GLU A 336 22.49 -3.78 11.33
CA GLU A 336 22.26 -4.48 12.60
C GLU A 336 20.94 -4.05 13.25
N LEU A 337 20.61 -2.76 13.24
CA LEU A 337 19.31 -2.26 13.71
C LEU A 337 18.15 -2.87 12.89
N ILE A 338 18.24 -2.85 11.58
CA ILE A 338 17.22 -3.43 10.69
C ILE A 338 17.05 -4.93 10.98
N GLU A 339 18.15 -5.68 11.09
CA GLU A 339 18.10 -7.10 11.40
C GLU A 339 17.49 -7.39 12.77
N TYR A 340 17.79 -6.56 13.78
CA TYR A 340 17.17 -6.64 15.10
C TYR A 340 15.66 -6.40 15.04
N LEU A 341 15.23 -5.35 14.32
CA LEU A 341 13.81 -5.03 14.16
C LEU A 341 13.04 -6.11 13.41
N MET A 342 13.72 -6.91 12.59
CA MET A 342 13.13 -8.05 11.87
C MET A 342 13.24 -9.38 12.62
N GLN A 343 13.72 -9.40 13.87
CA GLN A 343 13.61 -10.61 14.68
C GLN A 343 12.14 -10.91 15.01
N ARG A 344 11.80 -12.20 15.04
CA ARG A 344 10.41 -12.67 15.21
C ARG A 344 9.69 -12.02 16.40
N GLU A 345 10.37 -11.91 17.53
CA GLU A 345 9.82 -11.34 18.77
C GLU A 345 9.47 -9.85 18.60
N GLN A 346 10.31 -9.12 17.86
CA GLN A 346 10.08 -7.70 17.58
C GLN A 346 8.92 -7.52 16.60
N VAL A 347 8.86 -8.36 15.56
CA VAL A 347 7.79 -8.34 14.57
C VAL A 347 6.45 -8.71 15.21
N GLU A 348 6.39 -9.80 15.99
CA GLU A 348 5.17 -10.24 16.67
C GLU A 348 4.65 -9.20 17.66
N ALA A 349 5.56 -8.55 18.42
CA ALA A 349 5.18 -7.47 19.32
C ALA A 349 4.55 -6.29 18.58
N ARG A 350 5.08 -5.90 17.41
CA ARG A 350 4.47 -4.86 16.57
C ARG A 350 3.11 -5.30 16.04
N CYS A 351 3.02 -6.49 15.46
CA CYS A 351 1.75 -7.02 14.95
C CYS A 351 0.66 -7.05 16.03
N ASN A 352 1.00 -7.41 17.25
CA ASN A 352 0.05 -7.42 18.37
C ASN A 352 -0.44 -6.01 18.74
N VAL A 353 0.47 -5.03 18.82
CA VAL A 353 0.12 -3.66 19.21
C VAL A 353 -0.75 -2.97 18.15
N VAL A 354 -0.50 -3.27 16.87
CA VAL A 354 -1.32 -2.73 15.77
C VAL A 354 -2.49 -3.64 15.40
N GLU A 355 -2.85 -4.58 16.27
CA GLU A 355 -3.99 -5.47 16.12
C GLU A 355 -4.01 -6.24 14.80
N GLY A 356 -2.84 -6.70 14.35
CA GLY A 356 -2.68 -7.47 13.12
C GLY A 356 -2.72 -6.67 11.83
N TYR A 357 -2.64 -5.33 11.91
CA TYR A 357 -2.52 -4.49 10.71
C TYR A 357 -1.26 -4.81 9.90
N ASP A 358 -0.13 -4.98 10.57
CA ASP A 358 1.15 -5.33 9.94
C ASP A 358 1.18 -6.81 9.54
N LEU A 359 1.69 -7.08 8.32
CA LEU A 359 1.84 -8.41 7.78
C LEU A 359 3.30 -8.69 7.43
N PRO A 360 3.95 -9.68 8.07
CA PRO A 360 5.33 -10.02 7.75
C PRO A 360 5.47 -10.61 6.34
N PRO A 361 6.53 -10.27 5.61
CA PRO A 361 6.78 -10.83 4.28
C PRO A 361 7.44 -12.21 4.29
N TYR A 362 7.88 -12.72 5.45
CA TYR A 362 8.60 -14.00 5.60
C TYR A 362 7.64 -15.14 5.95
N ALA A 363 7.76 -16.26 5.25
CA ALA A 363 6.86 -17.42 5.38
C ALA A 363 6.76 -17.97 6.83
N GLY A 364 7.86 -17.97 7.58
CA GLY A 364 7.90 -18.46 8.98
C GLY A 364 7.35 -17.47 10.01
N MET A 365 6.74 -16.36 9.60
CA MET A 365 6.14 -15.38 10.50
C MET A 365 4.63 -15.22 10.30
N LEU A 366 3.97 -16.12 9.55
CA LEU A 366 2.55 -16.04 9.25
C LEU A 366 1.64 -16.80 10.24
N ASP A 367 2.19 -17.25 11.35
CA ASP A 367 1.52 -18.06 12.38
C ASP A 367 1.24 -17.30 13.69
N PHE A 368 1.38 -15.97 13.69
CA PHE A 368 1.09 -15.15 14.86
C PHE A 368 -0.40 -15.22 15.24
N LYS A 369 -0.67 -15.25 16.55
CA LYS A 369 -2.02 -15.44 17.08
C LYS A 369 -2.91 -14.19 17.00
N VAL A 370 -2.33 -13.01 16.76
CA VAL A 370 -3.08 -11.77 16.69
C VAL A 370 -4.23 -11.85 15.66
N TRP A 371 -4.00 -12.47 14.52
CA TRP A 371 -5.01 -12.57 13.46
C TRP A 371 -6.15 -13.56 13.78
N GLU A 372 -5.99 -14.43 14.76
CA GLU A 372 -7.02 -15.34 15.26
C GLU A 372 -7.89 -14.67 16.34
N ASN A 373 -7.37 -13.63 16.99
CA ASN A 373 -7.97 -13.01 18.18
C ASN A 373 -8.68 -11.67 17.88
N VAL A 374 -8.62 -11.17 16.65
CA VAL A 374 -9.31 -9.94 16.26
C VAL A 374 -10.81 -10.20 16.16
N GLU A 375 -11.61 -9.43 16.90
CA GLU A 375 -13.06 -9.63 16.98
C GLU A 375 -13.82 -9.25 15.70
N PRO A 376 -14.97 -9.91 15.37
CA PRO A 376 -15.84 -9.53 14.26
C PRO A 376 -16.42 -8.10 14.39
N PRO A 377 -16.64 -7.41 13.27
CA PRO A 377 -16.40 -7.82 11.90
C PRO A 377 -14.93 -7.87 11.54
N LEU A 378 -14.10 -7.77 12.48
CA LEU A 378 -12.70 -7.45 12.51
C LEU A 378 -11.82 -8.60 12.06
N GLY A 379 -12.18 -9.81 12.45
CA GLY A 379 -11.38 -11.00 12.15
C GLY A 379 -11.08 -11.21 10.69
N THR A 380 -11.96 -10.79 9.78
CA THR A 380 -11.73 -10.86 8.35
C THR A 380 -10.76 -9.82 7.83
N VAL A 381 -10.75 -8.64 8.41
CA VAL A 381 -9.87 -7.55 7.96
C VAL A 381 -8.42 -7.97 8.02
N TYR A 382 -8.02 -8.58 9.12
CA TYR A 382 -6.62 -8.92 9.39
C TYR A 382 -6.26 -10.37 9.09
N ASN A 383 -7.21 -11.29 9.15
CA ASN A 383 -6.96 -12.69 8.77
C ASN A 383 -6.86 -12.86 7.26
N TYR A 384 -7.49 -11.98 6.50
CA TYR A 384 -7.64 -12.11 5.07
C TYR A 384 -6.30 -12.13 4.32
N PRO A 385 -5.34 -11.22 4.57
CA PRO A 385 -4.07 -11.21 3.85
C PRO A 385 -3.17 -12.43 4.10
N ILE A 386 -3.38 -13.16 5.18
CA ILE A 386 -2.54 -14.28 5.62
C ILE A 386 -3.09 -15.61 5.16
N ARG A 387 -4.40 -15.70 5.08
CA ARG A 387 -5.11 -16.90 4.62
C ARG A 387 -4.99 -17.00 3.10
N PRO A 388 -5.22 -18.19 2.53
CA PRO A 388 -5.39 -18.28 1.08
C PRO A 388 -6.36 -17.21 0.62
N TRP A 389 -5.95 -16.38 -0.32
CA TRP A 389 -6.67 -15.15 -0.71
C TRP A 389 -7.93 -15.45 -1.52
N HIS A 390 -8.60 -16.56 -1.21
CA HIS A 390 -9.83 -16.99 -1.85
C HIS A 390 -9.70 -16.90 -3.37
N ASP A 391 -8.72 -17.64 -3.94
CA ASP A 391 -8.33 -17.66 -5.36
C ASP A 391 -7.69 -16.36 -5.92
N ALA A 392 -7.48 -15.33 -5.10
CA ALA A 392 -6.78 -14.13 -5.55
C ALA A 392 -5.28 -14.36 -5.66
N GLN A 393 -4.68 -13.77 -6.70
CA GLN A 393 -3.24 -13.73 -6.91
C GLN A 393 -2.70 -12.33 -6.61
N PRO A 394 -1.47 -12.17 -6.17
CA PRO A 394 -0.85 -10.87 -6.02
C PRO A 394 -0.80 -10.11 -7.36
N SER A 395 -1.07 -8.83 -7.32
CA SER A 395 -0.93 -7.93 -8.47
C SER A 395 -0.01 -6.79 -8.12
N LEU A 396 1.11 -6.72 -8.82
CA LEU A 396 2.00 -5.58 -8.83
C LEU A 396 1.82 -4.84 -10.15
N THR A 397 1.42 -3.58 -10.05
CA THR A 397 1.13 -2.75 -11.22
C THR A 397 2.34 -2.60 -12.11
N ALA A 398 2.16 -2.84 -13.40
CA ALA A 398 3.16 -2.76 -14.46
C ALA A 398 4.31 -3.79 -14.40
N ALA A 399 4.22 -4.83 -13.56
CA ALA A 399 5.27 -5.85 -13.43
C ALA A 399 5.47 -6.70 -14.69
N GLU A 400 4.61 -6.58 -15.68
CA GLU A 400 4.74 -7.21 -17.00
C GLU A 400 5.84 -6.55 -17.85
N ALA A 401 6.13 -5.26 -17.60
CA ALA A 401 7.23 -4.53 -18.25
C ALA A 401 8.56 -4.80 -17.54
N SER A 402 9.67 -4.44 -18.20
CA SER A 402 10.96 -4.39 -17.51
C SER A 402 10.92 -3.42 -16.31
N PRO A 403 11.67 -3.65 -15.22
CA PRO A 403 11.60 -2.82 -14.02
C PRO A 403 11.80 -1.32 -14.28
N ASP A 404 12.71 -0.95 -15.18
CA ASP A 404 13.02 0.44 -15.52
C ASP A 404 11.81 1.14 -16.18
N VAL A 405 11.03 0.43 -16.98
CA VAL A 405 9.80 0.91 -17.62
C VAL A 405 8.64 0.86 -16.63
N ALA A 406 8.52 -0.22 -15.87
CA ALA A 406 7.48 -0.41 -14.86
C ALA A 406 7.45 0.72 -13.82
N VAL A 407 8.63 1.13 -13.32
CA VAL A 407 8.80 2.27 -12.42
C VAL A 407 8.20 3.55 -13.02
N GLN A 408 8.41 3.81 -14.30
CA GLN A 408 7.91 5.01 -14.96
C GLN A 408 6.40 4.97 -15.16
N ILE A 409 5.85 3.82 -15.59
CA ILE A 409 4.39 3.59 -15.71
C ILE A 409 3.72 3.83 -14.35
N TYR A 410 4.30 3.28 -13.28
CA TYR A 410 3.79 3.40 -11.93
C TYR A 410 3.83 4.84 -11.43
N ASN A 411 5.00 5.48 -11.46
CA ASN A 411 5.22 6.83 -10.92
C ASN A 411 4.42 7.90 -11.66
N ARG A 412 4.18 7.71 -12.95
CA ARG A 412 3.31 8.59 -13.74
C ARG A 412 1.84 8.19 -13.68
N ALA A 413 1.49 7.14 -12.94
CA ALA A 413 0.13 6.64 -12.78
C ALA A 413 -0.62 6.52 -14.13
N ILE A 414 0.02 5.87 -15.11
CA ILE A 414 -0.49 5.82 -16.50
C ILE A 414 -1.90 5.23 -16.54
N HIS A 415 -2.17 4.15 -15.82
CA HIS A 415 -3.50 3.54 -15.74
C HIS A 415 -4.56 4.55 -15.23
N ASN A 416 -4.23 5.30 -14.17
CA ASN A 416 -5.15 6.32 -13.63
C ASN A 416 -5.45 7.40 -14.66
N GLN A 417 -4.43 7.86 -15.39
CA GLN A 417 -4.58 8.88 -16.41
C GLN A 417 -5.42 8.40 -17.61
N MET A 418 -5.28 7.11 -17.98
CA MET A 418 -6.16 6.50 -18.99
C MET A 418 -7.63 6.59 -18.56
N LEU A 419 -7.94 6.18 -17.32
CA LEU A 419 -9.29 6.22 -16.77
C LEU A 419 -9.82 7.67 -16.64
N ALA A 420 -8.98 8.60 -16.19
CA ALA A 420 -9.35 9.99 -16.06
C ALA A 420 -9.71 10.61 -17.43
N ARG A 421 -9.01 10.25 -18.51
CA ARG A 421 -9.31 10.67 -19.89
C ARG A 421 -10.62 10.10 -20.39
N LEU A 422 -10.92 8.82 -20.12
CA LEU A 422 -12.23 8.23 -20.42
C LEU A 422 -13.35 9.00 -19.73
N ARG A 423 -13.17 9.36 -18.46
CA ARG A 423 -14.14 10.16 -17.70
C ARG A 423 -14.34 11.55 -18.27
N GLN A 424 -13.31 12.15 -18.86
CA GLN A 424 -13.37 13.44 -19.56
C GLN A 424 -14.02 13.35 -20.93
N GLY A 425 -14.49 12.17 -21.35
CA GLY A 425 -15.17 11.95 -22.61
C GLY A 425 -14.25 11.67 -23.80
N GLN A 426 -12.96 11.42 -23.58
CA GLN A 426 -12.08 10.97 -24.64
C GLN A 426 -12.48 9.56 -25.10
N THR A 427 -12.40 9.33 -26.40
CA THR A 427 -12.66 8.01 -26.97
C THR A 427 -11.51 7.03 -26.68
N ILE A 428 -11.80 5.72 -26.70
CA ILE A 428 -10.78 4.68 -26.49
C ILE A 428 -9.58 4.86 -27.44
N PRO A 429 -9.76 5.11 -28.77
CA PRO A 429 -8.63 5.38 -29.65
C PRO A 429 -7.80 6.59 -29.24
N GLN A 430 -8.42 7.66 -28.71
CA GLN A 430 -7.69 8.84 -28.22
C GLN A 430 -6.87 8.52 -26.98
N VAL A 431 -7.43 7.75 -26.06
CA VAL A 431 -6.71 7.29 -24.85
C VAL A 431 -5.54 6.39 -25.22
N ILE A 432 -5.73 5.45 -26.15
CA ILE A 432 -4.66 4.57 -26.64
C ILE A 432 -3.55 5.40 -27.32
N SER A 433 -3.91 6.34 -28.18
CA SER A 433 -2.91 7.20 -28.87
C SER A 433 -2.12 8.05 -27.86
N TRP A 434 -2.78 8.62 -26.85
CA TRP A 434 -2.09 9.33 -25.78
C TRP A 434 -1.14 8.40 -25.01
N THR A 435 -1.61 7.21 -24.63
CA THR A 435 -0.78 6.24 -23.89
C THR A 435 0.43 5.83 -24.72
N GLN A 436 0.27 5.60 -26.02
CA GLN A 436 1.39 5.28 -26.92
C GLN A 436 2.48 6.35 -26.86
N ASN A 437 2.10 7.62 -26.93
CA ASN A 437 3.06 8.74 -26.86
C ASN A 437 3.79 8.82 -25.52
N GLU A 438 3.09 8.53 -24.40
CA GLU A 438 3.73 8.49 -23.06
C GLU A 438 4.74 7.34 -22.96
N LEU A 439 4.35 6.14 -23.43
CA LEU A 439 5.20 4.95 -23.34
C LEU A 439 6.44 5.03 -24.23
N GLU A 440 6.36 5.68 -25.39
CA GLU A 440 7.54 5.93 -26.24
C GLU A 440 8.62 6.76 -25.54
N GLY A 441 8.24 7.59 -24.56
CA GLY A 441 9.17 8.33 -23.72
C GLY A 441 9.93 7.47 -22.72
N PHE A 442 9.46 6.25 -22.43
CA PHE A 442 10.05 5.35 -21.43
C PHE A 442 11.00 4.32 -22.02
N THR A 443 10.89 4.05 -23.31
CA THR A 443 11.65 3.00 -24.02
C THR A 443 12.84 3.54 -24.85
N ARG A 444 13.11 4.85 -24.77
CA ARG A 444 14.19 5.53 -25.50
C ARG A 444 15.46 5.65 -24.71
#